data_80e227c774949e861d6aa516267ec27d
#
_entry.id   80e227c774949e861d6aa516267ec27d
#
_cell.length_a   1.000
_cell.length_b   1.000
_cell.length_c   1.000
_cell.angle_alpha   90.00
_cell.angle_beta   90.00
_cell.angle_gamma   90.00
#
_symmetry.space_group_name_H-M   'P 1'
#
loop_
_entity.id
_entity.type
_entity.pdbx_description
1 polymer ?
#
loop_
_entity_poly.entity_id
_entity_poly.type
_entity_poly.pdbx_seq_one_letter_code
_entity_poly.pdbx_strand_id
1 'polypeptide(L)'
;MIADPAFGRLLADIRACTICAPHLPLGARPIVRGWPSARLLIISQAPGRQVHDTRLSFNDRSGDRLRTWLALDRETFYDEARVAILGVAFCYPGRDGKGGDLPPRPECAPRWHAQLRAFLPAIELTLLVGSYAIDYYLPQTRPRSMTEVILRWRDFLPEFFVLPHPSWRSTLWLRANPWFETEVLPELRERAAAVLSAPVASASPAPI
;
A
#
# COMPACT_ATOMS: atom_id res chain seq x y z
N MET A 1 10.98 -6.63 21.29
CA MET A 1 10.31 -7.93 21.07
C MET A 1 10.97 -8.60 19.88
N ILE A 2 11.44 -9.83 20.06
CA ILE A 2 11.92 -10.65 18.95
C ILE A 2 10.69 -10.92 18.06
N ALA A 3 10.82 -10.76 16.73
CA ALA A 3 9.72 -11.07 15.83
C ALA A 3 9.25 -12.50 16.07
N ASP A 4 7.93 -12.72 16.07
CA ASP A 4 7.37 -14.06 16.14
C ASP A 4 8.02 -14.93 15.03
N PRO A 5 8.65 -16.06 15.37
CA PRO A 5 9.23 -16.95 14.37
C PRO A 5 8.24 -17.35 13.26
N ALA A 6 6.93 -17.38 13.55
CA ALA A 6 5.89 -17.64 12.55
C ALA A 6 5.78 -16.49 11.53
N PHE A 7 5.92 -15.22 11.96
CA PHE A 7 5.97 -14.09 11.04
C PHE A 7 7.18 -14.17 10.12
N GLY A 8 8.35 -14.51 10.66
CA GLY A 8 9.56 -14.71 9.86
C GLY A 8 9.39 -15.80 8.79
N ARG A 9 8.77 -16.94 9.16
CA ARG A 9 8.43 -18.02 8.21
C ARG A 9 7.47 -17.53 7.12
N LEU A 10 6.39 -16.83 7.49
CA LEU A 10 5.45 -16.29 6.52
C LEU A 10 6.13 -15.35 5.51
N LEU A 11 7.00 -14.45 5.97
CA LEU A 11 7.76 -13.57 5.07
C LEU A 11 8.69 -14.34 4.14
N ALA A 12 9.33 -15.41 4.64
CA ALA A 12 10.17 -16.28 3.81
C ALA A 12 9.34 -17.01 2.74
N ASP A 13 8.17 -17.54 3.10
CA ASP A 13 7.25 -18.20 2.16
C ASP A 13 6.75 -17.24 1.08
N ILE A 14 6.40 -16.00 1.47
CA ILE A 14 6.01 -14.97 0.52
C ILE A 14 7.16 -14.64 -0.43
N ARG A 15 8.37 -14.44 0.09
CA ARG A 15 9.56 -14.11 -0.72
C ARG A 15 9.94 -15.23 -1.68
N ALA A 16 9.69 -16.47 -1.32
CA ALA A 16 9.90 -17.66 -2.15
C ALA A 16 8.73 -17.97 -3.11
N CYS A 17 7.63 -17.20 -3.07
CA CYS A 17 6.43 -17.47 -3.87
C CYS A 17 6.70 -17.33 -5.38
N THR A 18 6.36 -18.35 -6.14
CA THR A 18 6.50 -18.42 -7.60
C THR A 18 5.19 -18.68 -8.33
N ILE A 19 4.03 -18.66 -7.64
CA ILE A 19 2.71 -19.02 -8.20
C ILE A 19 2.41 -18.28 -9.51
N CYS A 20 2.75 -17.00 -9.59
CA CYS A 20 2.49 -16.17 -10.78
C CYS A 20 3.68 -16.11 -11.75
N ALA A 21 4.80 -16.80 -11.49
CA ALA A 21 6.03 -16.69 -12.29
C ALA A 21 5.83 -16.85 -13.81
N PRO A 22 4.99 -17.77 -14.32
CA PRO A 22 4.74 -17.92 -15.76
C PRO A 22 4.10 -16.68 -16.41
N HIS A 23 3.50 -15.81 -15.62
CA HIS A 23 2.79 -14.60 -16.07
C HIS A 23 3.56 -13.29 -15.80
N LEU A 24 4.77 -13.38 -15.26
CA LEU A 24 5.56 -12.23 -14.85
C LEU A 24 6.78 -12.08 -15.78
N PRO A 25 6.84 -11.02 -16.61
CA PRO A 25 7.87 -10.90 -17.65
C PRO A 25 9.30 -10.79 -17.10
N LEU A 26 9.45 -10.40 -15.83
CA LEU A 26 10.74 -10.29 -15.14
C LEU A 26 10.91 -11.32 -14.03
N GLY A 27 10.06 -12.37 -14.02
CA GLY A 27 10.05 -13.37 -12.97
C GLY A 27 9.39 -12.91 -11.67
N ALA A 28 9.22 -13.86 -10.75
CA ALA A 28 8.66 -13.61 -9.45
C ALA A 28 9.67 -12.89 -8.54
N ARG A 29 9.26 -11.77 -7.99
CA ARG A 29 10.02 -11.00 -7.00
C ARG A 29 9.03 -10.31 -6.05
N PRO A 30 8.50 -11.03 -5.06
CA PRO A 30 7.57 -10.47 -4.11
C PRO A 30 8.21 -9.35 -3.26
N ILE A 31 7.51 -8.22 -3.17
CA ILE A 31 7.95 -7.05 -2.40
C ILE A 31 6.86 -6.74 -1.38
N VAL A 32 7.18 -6.93 -0.12
CA VAL A 32 6.33 -6.63 1.03
C VAL A 32 7.18 -5.98 2.11
N ARG A 33 6.60 -5.02 2.81
CA ARG A 33 7.26 -4.30 3.91
C ARG A 33 6.29 -4.16 5.07
N GLY A 34 6.79 -4.29 6.28
CA GLY A 34 6.03 -4.09 7.50
C GLY A 34 6.53 -4.95 8.65
N TRP A 35 6.17 -4.52 9.84
CA TRP A 35 6.51 -5.16 11.10
C TRP A 35 5.26 -5.23 11.99
N PRO A 36 5.16 -6.19 12.92
CA PRO A 36 3.98 -6.33 13.79
C PRO A 36 3.58 -5.09 14.60
N SER A 37 4.50 -4.16 14.83
CA SER A 37 4.26 -2.90 15.50
C SER A 37 3.77 -1.77 14.58
N ALA A 38 3.75 -1.97 13.26
CA ALA A 38 3.28 -0.97 12.33
C ALA A 38 1.83 -0.58 12.63
N ARG A 39 1.55 0.72 12.63
CA ARG A 39 0.22 1.26 12.93
C ARG A 39 -0.49 1.82 11.70
N LEU A 40 0.27 2.17 10.67
CA LEU A 40 -0.25 2.60 9.37
C LEU A 40 0.02 1.51 8.33
N LEU A 41 -1.02 1.08 7.62
CA LEU A 41 -0.91 0.15 6.50
C LEU A 41 -1.25 0.86 5.19
N ILE A 42 -0.36 0.77 4.21
CA ILE A 42 -0.61 1.28 2.86
C ILE A 42 -0.80 0.10 1.92
N ILE A 43 -1.94 0.04 1.25
CA ILE A 43 -2.24 -0.98 0.24
C ILE A 43 -2.43 -0.31 -1.11
N SER A 44 -1.62 -0.71 -2.10
CA SER A 44 -1.68 -0.19 -3.47
C SER A 44 -1.89 -1.28 -4.50
N GLN A 45 -1.74 -0.97 -5.79
CA GLN A 45 -1.97 -1.93 -6.88
C GLN A 45 -0.97 -3.10 -6.85
N ALA A 46 0.26 -2.85 -7.24
CA ALA A 46 1.37 -3.80 -7.36
C ALA A 46 2.67 -3.01 -7.54
N PRO A 47 3.86 -3.63 -7.34
CA PRO A 47 5.13 -3.00 -7.66
C PRO A 47 5.18 -2.56 -9.13
N GLY A 48 5.60 -1.32 -9.39
CA GLY A 48 5.98 -0.85 -10.70
C GLY A 48 7.39 -1.33 -11.10
N ARG A 49 7.83 -1.05 -12.33
CA ARG A 49 9.15 -1.47 -12.82
C ARG A 49 10.29 -1.01 -11.92
N GLN A 50 10.32 0.27 -11.54
CA GLN A 50 11.39 0.81 -10.69
C GLN A 50 11.39 0.16 -9.29
N VAL A 51 10.20 -0.10 -8.72
CA VAL A 51 10.06 -0.82 -7.45
C VAL A 51 10.58 -2.25 -7.57
N HIS A 52 10.28 -2.95 -8.67
CA HIS A 52 10.81 -4.28 -8.95
C HIS A 52 12.34 -4.29 -8.98
N ASP A 53 12.95 -3.31 -9.66
CA ASP A 53 14.41 -3.23 -9.80
C ASP A 53 15.10 -2.89 -8.47
N THR A 54 14.53 -1.95 -7.70
CA THR A 54 15.13 -1.46 -6.44
C THR A 54 14.72 -2.23 -5.19
N ARG A 55 13.69 -3.08 -5.28
CA ARG A 55 13.06 -3.80 -4.15
C ARG A 55 12.50 -2.90 -3.04
N LEU A 56 12.33 -1.62 -3.32
CA LEU A 56 11.83 -0.64 -2.36
C LEU A 56 10.48 -0.10 -2.82
N SER A 57 9.42 -0.41 -2.05
CA SER A 57 8.04 0.02 -2.33
C SER A 57 7.96 1.53 -2.46
N PHE A 58 7.19 2.02 -3.45
CA PHE A 58 7.04 3.46 -3.68
C PHE A 58 8.36 4.25 -3.86
N ASN A 59 9.42 3.60 -4.35
CA ASN A 59 10.68 4.28 -4.68
C ASN A 59 10.63 4.87 -6.09
N ASP A 60 9.61 5.67 -6.36
CA ASP A 60 9.32 6.30 -7.64
C ASP A 60 8.58 7.64 -7.42
N ARG A 61 8.21 8.32 -8.53
CA ARG A 61 7.46 9.58 -8.49
C ARG A 61 6.09 9.46 -7.82
N SER A 62 5.46 8.29 -7.89
CA SER A 62 4.19 8.04 -7.18
C SER A 62 4.42 8.02 -5.67
N GLY A 63 5.51 7.43 -5.24
CA GLY A 63 5.91 7.44 -3.84
C GLY A 63 6.28 8.83 -3.33
N ASP A 64 6.96 9.66 -4.13
CA ASP A 64 7.24 11.06 -3.78
C ASP A 64 5.93 11.82 -3.53
N ARG A 65 4.96 11.68 -4.44
CA ARG A 65 3.63 12.31 -4.29
C ARG A 65 2.88 11.77 -3.08
N LEU A 66 2.91 10.46 -2.83
CA LEU A 66 2.22 9.88 -1.67
C LEU A 66 2.80 10.40 -0.36
N ARG A 67 4.12 10.49 -0.23
CA ARG A 67 4.78 11.11 0.94
C ARG A 67 4.36 12.56 1.13
N THR A 68 4.29 13.34 0.04
CA THR A 68 3.78 14.71 0.08
C THR A 68 2.34 14.78 0.56
N TRP A 69 1.46 13.88 0.09
CA TRP A 69 0.07 13.83 0.55
C TRP A 69 -0.05 13.51 2.03
N LEU A 70 0.80 12.60 2.53
CA LEU A 70 0.84 12.18 3.92
C LEU A 70 1.60 13.17 4.84
N ALA A 71 2.32 14.14 4.28
CA ALA A 71 3.27 14.99 4.99
C ALA A 71 4.33 14.17 5.78
N LEU A 72 4.75 13.04 5.22
CA LEU A 72 5.77 12.18 5.82
C LEU A 72 7.11 12.34 5.11
N ASP A 73 8.18 12.43 5.91
CA ASP A 73 9.53 12.31 5.40
C ASP A 73 9.84 10.87 4.94
N ARG A 74 10.96 10.72 4.26
CA ARG A 74 11.37 9.42 3.71
C ARG A 74 11.71 8.40 4.81
N GLU A 75 12.30 8.83 5.90
CA GLU A 75 12.70 7.98 7.01
C GLU A 75 11.47 7.38 7.69
N THR A 76 10.53 8.20 8.09
CA THR A 76 9.26 7.76 8.69
C THR A 76 8.45 6.86 7.75
N PHE A 77 8.38 7.22 6.45
CA PHE A 77 7.62 6.44 5.46
C PHE A 77 8.18 5.02 5.27
N TYR A 78 9.48 4.82 5.42
CA TYR A 78 10.13 3.52 5.27
C TYR A 78 10.49 2.83 6.58
N ASP A 79 10.12 3.39 7.71
CA ASP A 79 10.23 2.71 9.00
C ASP A 79 9.17 1.59 9.10
N GLU A 80 9.60 0.35 8.90
CA GLU A 80 8.70 -0.81 8.92
C GLU A 80 8.03 -1.03 10.27
N ALA A 81 8.62 -0.53 11.35
CA ALA A 81 8.03 -0.59 12.68
C ALA A 81 6.81 0.33 12.83
N ARG A 82 6.64 1.30 11.92
CA ARG A 82 5.58 2.32 11.94
C ARG A 82 4.64 2.19 10.74
N VAL A 83 5.17 1.90 9.55
CA VAL A 83 4.43 1.87 8.28
C VAL A 83 4.63 0.54 7.58
N ALA A 84 3.55 -0.19 7.38
CA ALA A 84 3.53 -1.38 6.53
C ALA A 84 3.07 -1.01 5.11
N ILE A 85 3.70 -1.59 4.08
CA ILE A 85 3.38 -1.30 2.68
C ILE A 85 3.20 -2.61 1.91
N LEU A 86 2.00 -2.80 1.37
CA LEU A 86 1.63 -3.97 0.58
C LEU A 86 1.08 -3.53 -0.80
N GLY A 87 1.31 -4.34 -1.84
CA GLY A 87 0.50 -4.29 -3.06
C GLY A 87 -0.68 -5.26 -2.96
N VAL A 88 -1.75 -5.08 -3.71
CA VAL A 88 -2.76 -6.14 -3.94
C VAL A 88 -2.07 -7.37 -4.55
N ALA A 89 -1.08 -7.15 -5.42
CA ALA A 89 -0.11 -8.19 -5.79
C ALA A 89 1.30 -7.74 -5.42
N PHE A 90 2.14 -8.69 -5.00
CA PHE A 90 3.49 -8.42 -4.49
C PHE A 90 4.58 -8.38 -5.56
N CYS A 91 4.27 -8.79 -6.78
CA CYS A 91 5.21 -8.82 -7.90
C CYS A 91 4.82 -7.83 -8.99
N TYR A 92 5.82 -7.34 -9.73
CA TYR A 92 5.60 -6.50 -10.92
C TYR A 92 4.91 -7.29 -12.02
N PRO A 93 3.69 -6.89 -12.46
CA PRO A 93 2.90 -7.66 -13.42
C PRO A 93 3.33 -7.47 -14.89
N GLY A 94 4.19 -6.50 -15.17
CA GLY A 94 4.54 -6.09 -16.54
C GLY A 94 3.82 -4.83 -16.98
N ARG A 95 4.03 -4.46 -18.26
CA ARG A 95 3.38 -3.30 -18.89
C ARG A 95 2.41 -3.76 -19.99
N ASP A 96 1.36 -2.99 -20.17
CA ASP A 96 0.50 -3.07 -21.34
C ASP A 96 1.15 -2.41 -22.57
N GLY A 97 0.58 -2.62 -23.75
CA GLY A 97 1.05 -2.00 -25.01
C GLY A 97 0.91 -0.48 -25.05
N LYS A 98 0.24 0.15 -24.08
CA LYS A 98 0.01 1.59 -23.95
C LYS A 98 0.91 2.23 -22.89
N GLY A 99 1.87 1.48 -22.36
CA GLY A 99 2.86 1.95 -21.38
C GLY A 99 2.35 2.06 -19.94
N GLY A 100 1.19 1.46 -19.64
CA GLY A 100 0.68 1.28 -18.29
C GLY A 100 1.15 -0.02 -17.66
N ASP A 101 1.18 -0.07 -16.34
CA ASP A 101 1.37 -1.35 -15.66
C ASP A 101 0.11 -2.21 -15.81
N LEU A 102 0.30 -3.50 -16.04
CA LEU A 102 -0.79 -4.48 -16.09
C LEU A 102 -1.49 -4.57 -14.72
N PRO A 103 -2.73 -5.10 -14.69
CA PRO A 103 -3.45 -5.36 -13.45
C PRO A 103 -2.63 -6.25 -12.49
N PRO A 104 -2.81 -6.10 -11.17
CA PRO A 104 -2.23 -7.01 -10.20
C PRO A 104 -2.72 -8.44 -10.45
N ARG A 105 -1.86 -9.43 -10.22
CA ARG A 105 -2.23 -10.83 -10.35
C ARG A 105 -3.31 -11.19 -9.33
N PRO A 106 -4.45 -11.76 -9.76
CA PRO A 106 -5.60 -11.99 -8.89
C PRO A 106 -5.35 -13.06 -7.81
N GLU A 107 -4.36 -13.94 -8.02
CA GLU A 107 -4.04 -15.03 -7.10
C GLU A 107 -3.37 -14.55 -5.81
N CYS A 108 -2.73 -13.38 -5.86
CA CYS A 108 -1.81 -12.94 -4.80
C CYS A 108 -2.53 -12.54 -3.51
N ALA A 109 -3.47 -11.61 -3.58
CA ALA A 109 -4.15 -11.10 -2.39
C ALA A 109 -4.96 -12.18 -1.64
N PRO A 110 -5.77 -13.03 -2.30
CA PRO A 110 -6.47 -14.12 -1.60
C PRO A 110 -5.53 -15.09 -0.87
N ARG A 111 -4.34 -15.29 -1.42
CA ARG A 111 -3.35 -16.20 -0.84
C ARG A 111 -2.67 -15.64 0.40
N TRP A 112 -2.34 -14.33 0.40
CA TRP A 112 -1.37 -13.79 1.36
C TRP A 112 -1.90 -12.70 2.29
N HIS A 113 -2.89 -11.89 1.87
CA HIS A 113 -3.27 -10.70 2.63
C HIS A 113 -3.84 -11.03 4.00
N ALA A 114 -4.74 -12.01 4.10
CA ALA A 114 -5.33 -12.39 5.38
C ALA A 114 -4.27 -12.87 6.38
N GLN A 115 -3.30 -13.67 5.91
CA GLN A 115 -2.21 -14.18 6.72
C GLN A 115 -1.29 -13.05 7.21
N LEU A 116 -0.88 -12.13 6.30
CA LEU A 116 -0.05 -10.98 6.67
C LEU A 116 -0.76 -10.05 7.66
N ARG A 117 -2.03 -9.72 7.40
CA ARG A 117 -2.80 -8.84 8.30
C ARG A 117 -2.94 -9.41 9.70
N ALA A 118 -3.03 -10.73 9.85
CA ALA A 118 -3.07 -11.38 11.16
C ALA A 118 -1.79 -11.13 11.99
N PHE A 119 -0.65 -10.90 11.33
CA PHE A 119 0.61 -10.53 11.99
C PHE A 119 0.84 -9.02 12.12
N LEU A 120 -0.13 -8.20 11.75
CA LEU A 120 -0.07 -6.74 11.88
C LEU A 120 -1.18 -6.23 12.82
N PRO A 121 -1.23 -6.71 14.08
CA PRO A 121 -2.35 -6.42 14.99
C PRO A 121 -2.40 -4.97 15.46
N ALA A 122 -1.29 -4.22 15.31
CA ALA A 122 -1.21 -2.83 15.73
C ALA A 122 -1.73 -1.83 14.68
N ILE A 123 -2.16 -2.30 13.48
CA ILE A 123 -2.67 -1.41 12.44
C ILE A 123 -3.96 -0.72 12.92
N GLU A 124 -3.95 0.62 12.90
CA GLU A 124 -5.07 1.47 13.28
C GLU A 124 -5.71 2.17 12.08
N LEU A 125 -4.93 2.39 11.02
CA LEU A 125 -5.42 3.01 9.79
C LEU A 125 -4.85 2.29 8.58
N THR A 126 -5.73 1.91 7.65
CA THR A 126 -5.34 1.32 6.36
C THR A 126 -5.66 2.30 5.23
N LEU A 127 -4.65 2.70 4.46
CA LEU A 127 -4.82 3.51 3.26
C LEU A 127 -5.03 2.60 2.05
N LEU A 128 -6.17 2.74 1.37
CA LEU A 128 -6.46 2.05 0.11
C LEU A 128 -6.14 2.99 -1.04
N VAL A 129 -5.05 2.73 -1.75
CA VAL A 129 -4.46 3.62 -2.75
C VAL A 129 -4.73 3.12 -4.17
N GLY A 130 -5.70 3.74 -4.82
CA GLY A 130 -6.13 3.40 -6.18
C GLY A 130 -7.21 2.32 -6.25
N SER A 131 -7.80 2.17 -7.45
CA SER A 131 -8.99 1.32 -7.67
C SER A 131 -8.78 -0.13 -7.27
N TYR A 132 -7.64 -0.72 -7.58
CA TYR A 132 -7.40 -2.13 -7.27
C TYR A 132 -7.41 -2.44 -5.77
N ALA A 133 -6.85 -1.56 -4.95
CA ALA A 133 -6.90 -1.71 -3.50
C ALA A 133 -8.32 -1.51 -2.96
N ILE A 134 -9.01 -0.47 -3.44
CA ILE A 134 -10.39 -0.17 -3.08
C ILE A 134 -11.30 -1.33 -3.49
N ASP A 135 -11.21 -1.79 -4.72
CA ASP A 135 -12.05 -2.87 -5.25
C ASP A 135 -11.87 -4.21 -4.52
N TYR A 136 -10.66 -4.48 -4.03
CA TYR A 136 -10.38 -5.71 -3.29
C TYR A 136 -10.91 -5.65 -1.85
N TYR A 137 -10.72 -4.52 -1.17
CA TYR A 137 -11.09 -4.39 0.24
C TYR A 137 -12.51 -3.87 0.47
N LEU A 138 -13.05 -3.13 -0.50
CA LEU A 138 -14.39 -2.54 -0.45
C LEU A 138 -15.21 -2.91 -1.71
N PRO A 139 -15.41 -4.21 -2.00
CA PRO A 139 -16.10 -4.66 -3.22
C PRO A 139 -17.55 -4.12 -3.33
N GLN A 140 -18.16 -3.78 -2.19
CA GLN A 140 -19.50 -3.18 -2.12
C GLN A 140 -19.55 -1.76 -2.71
N THR A 141 -18.41 -1.11 -2.97
CA THR A 141 -18.39 0.22 -3.61
C THR A 141 -18.66 0.16 -5.12
N ARG A 142 -18.54 -1.01 -5.73
CA ARG A 142 -18.89 -1.20 -7.14
C ARG A 142 -20.40 -1.09 -7.34
N PRO A 143 -20.89 -0.46 -8.41
CA PRO A 143 -20.17 0.03 -9.61
C PRO A 143 -19.79 1.52 -9.57
N ARG A 144 -19.60 2.14 -8.40
CA ARG A 144 -19.28 3.57 -8.29
C ARG A 144 -17.96 3.94 -8.95
N SER A 145 -17.91 5.16 -9.48
CA SER A 145 -16.67 5.72 -9.98
C SER A 145 -15.68 6.00 -8.84
N MET A 146 -14.39 6.09 -9.16
CA MET A 146 -13.35 6.47 -8.21
C MET A 146 -13.68 7.79 -7.49
N THR A 147 -14.19 8.78 -8.22
CA THR A 147 -14.57 10.09 -7.66
C THR A 147 -15.67 9.93 -6.61
N GLU A 148 -16.71 9.17 -6.91
CA GLU A 148 -17.82 8.93 -5.97
C GLU A 148 -17.36 8.21 -4.71
N VAL A 149 -16.44 7.24 -4.86
CA VAL A 149 -15.88 6.53 -3.70
C VAL A 149 -15.04 7.47 -2.84
N ILE A 150 -14.18 8.30 -3.46
CA ILE A 150 -13.32 9.22 -2.72
C ILE A 150 -14.14 10.33 -2.05
N LEU A 151 -15.20 10.84 -2.68
CA LEU A 151 -16.11 11.82 -2.04
C LEU A 151 -16.74 11.28 -0.74
N ARG A 152 -16.86 9.98 -0.63
CA ARG A 152 -17.42 9.28 0.53
C ARG A 152 -16.36 8.70 1.46
N TRP A 153 -15.14 9.19 1.43
CA TRP A 153 -14.02 8.64 2.23
C TRP A 153 -14.34 8.51 3.72
N ARG A 154 -15.20 9.40 4.27
CA ARG A 154 -15.62 9.38 5.68
C ARG A 154 -16.42 8.13 6.05
N ASP A 155 -17.14 7.54 5.09
CA ASP A 155 -17.99 6.35 5.31
C ASP A 155 -17.14 5.09 5.60
N PHE A 156 -15.85 5.11 5.30
CA PHE A 156 -14.95 3.97 5.48
C PHE A 156 -14.08 4.06 6.74
N LEU A 157 -14.14 5.20 7.42
CA LEU A 157 -13.42 5.41 8.68
C LEU A 157 -14.09 4.63 9.83
N PRO A 158 -13.31 4.28 10.87
CA PRO A 158 -11.87 4.57 11.07
C PRO A 158 -10.94 3.57 10.37
N GLU A 159 -11.43 2.46 9.85
CA GLU A 159 -10.61 1.34 9.35
C GLU A 159 -9.86 1.68 8.06
N PHE A 160 -10.56 2.31 7.10
CA PHE A 160 -10.00 2.60 5.79
C PHE A 160 -10.03 4.08 5.45
N PHE A 161 -8.96 4.53 4.78
CA PHE A 161 -8.92 5.82 4.11
C PHE A 161 -8.66 5.60 2.62
N VAL A 162 -9.60 6.02 1.77
CA VAL A 162 -9.54 5.76 0.33
C VAL A 162 -8.89 6.93 -0.41
N LEU A 163 -7.95 6.62 -1.32
CA LEU A 163 -7.17 7.59 -2.07
C LEU A 163 -7.12 7.24 -3.56
N PRO A 164 -7.04 8.23 -4.48
CA PRO A 164 -6.68 7.95 -5.85
C PRO A 164 -5.23 7.44 -5.90
N HIS A 165 -4.85 6.76 -6.98
CA HIS A 165 -3.46 6.38 -7.15
C HIS A 165 -2.59 7.64 -7.40
N PRO A 166 -1.45 7.82 -6.70
CA PRO A 166 -0.63 9.03 -6.79
C PRO A 166 0.23 9.11 -8.06
N SER A 167 -0.14 8.40 -9.13
CA SER A 167 0.58 8.43 -10.40
C SER A 167 0.34 9.73 -11.16
N TRP A 168 1.16 9.99 -12.17
CA TRP A 168 0.99 11.13 -13.08
C TRP A 168 -0.39 11.12 -13.78
N ARG A 169 -0.99 9.95 -13.99
CA ARG A 169 -2.31 9.80 -14.62
C ARG A 169 -3.42 10.47 -13.81
N SER A 170 -3.26 10.57 -12.50
CA SER A 170 -4.23 11.26 -11.64
C SER A 170 -4.10 12.79 -11.69
N THR A 171 -3.13 13.35 -12.41
CA THR A 171 -2.91 14.81 -12.44
C THR A 171 -4.11 15.59 -13.00
N LEU A 172 -4.74 15.09 -14.07
CA LEU A 172 -5.95 15.72 -14.62
C LEU A 172 -7.14 15.59 -13.66
N TRP A 173 -7.26 14.43 -13.02
CA TRP A 173 -8.30 14.21 -12.01
C TRP A 173 -8.13 15.17 -10.81
N LEU A 174 -6.92 15.33 -10.31
CA LEU A 174 -6.63 16.27 -9.21
C LEU A 174 -6.99 17.71 -9.57
N ARG A 175 -6.67 18.15 -10.80
CA ARG A 175 -7.06 19.48 -11.28
C ARG A 175 -8.57 19.67 -11.36
N ALA A 176 -9.30 18.63 -11.74
CA ALA A 176 -10.77 18.66 -11.82
C ALA A 176 -11.45 18.52 -10.45
N ASN A 177 -10.71 18.11 -9.41
CA ASN A 177 -11.24 17.84 -8.09
C ASN A 177 -10.41 18.54 -7.00
N PRO A 178 -10.39 19.90 -6.96
CA PRO A 178 -9.55 20.65 -6.01
C PRO A 178 -9.92 20.40 -4.55
N TRP A 179 -11.16 20.00 -4.26
CA TRP A 179 -11.62 19.59 -2.93
C TRP A 179 -10.76 18.47 -2.33
N PHE A 180 -10.13 17.64 -3.14
CA PHE A 180 -9.23 16.59 -2.64
C PHE A 180 -8.05 17.18 -1.87
N GLU A 181 -7.46 18.26 -2.38
CA GLU A 181 -6.34 18.92 -1.72
C GLU A 181 -6.78 19.76 -0.52
N THR A 182 -7.97 20.36 -0.57
CA THR A 182 -8.44 21.30 0.47
C THR A 182 -9.22 20.62 1.59
N GLU A 183 -9.81 19.46 1.35
CA GLU A 183 -10.66 18.77 2.33
C GLU A 183 -10.10 17.40 2.73
N VAL A 184 -9.62 16.60 1.76
CA VAL A 184 -9.22 15.21 2.02
C VAL A 184 -7.80 15.14 2.57
N LEU A 185 -6.85 15.86 1.96
CA LEU A 185 -5.44 15.79 2.37
C LEU A 185 -5.19 16.32 3.80
N PRO A 186 -5.83 17.41 4.27
CA PRO A 186 -5.67 17.83 5.66
C PRO A 186 -6.06 16.74 6.66
N GLU A 187 -7.22 16.11 6.45
CA GLU A 187 -7.70 15.02 7.32
C GLU A 187 -6.81 13.77 7.24
N LEU A 188 -6.34 13.43 6.03
CA LEU A 188 -5.40 12.33 5.85
C LEU A 188 -4.12 12.54 6.67
N ARG A 189 -3.56 13.77 6.63
CA ARG A 189 -2.34 14.14 7.36
C ARG A 189 -2.55 14.07 8.87
N GLU A 190 -3.66 14.60 9.35
CA GLU A 190 -4.01 14.56 10.76
C GLU A 190 -4.10 13.12 11.27
N ARG A 191 -4.83 12.26 10.56
CA ARG A 191 -4.98 10.84 10.94
C ARG A 191 -3.67 10.07 10.84
N ALA A 192 -2.91 10.27 9.78
CA ALA A 192 -1.60 9.64 9.65
C ALA A 192 -0.65 10.08 10.78
N ALA A 193 -0.61 11.37 11.11
CA ALA A 193 0.17 11.87 12.21
C ALA A 193 -0.30 11.30 13.57
N ALA A 194 -1.61 11.22 13.81
CA ALA A 194 -2.17 10.68 15.05
C ALA A 194 -1.74 9.22 15.27
N VAL A 195 -1.89 8.35 14.26
CA VAL A 195 -1.49 6.94 14.40
C VAL A 195 0.03 6.75 14.49
N LEU A 196 0.82 7.66 13.91
CA LEU A 196 2.27 7.59 13.93
C LEU A 196 2.92 8.29 15.13
N SER A 197 2.19 9.14 15.88
CA SER A 197 2.73 9.84 17.04
C SER A 197 2.82 8.97 18.29
N ALA A 198 2.05 7.88 18.37
CA ALA A 198 2.13 7.00 19.53
C ALA A 198 3.47 6.26 19.60
N PRO A 199 4.02 6.07 20.80
CA PRO A 199 5.32 5.41 20.96
C PRO A 199 5.29 4.00 20.36
N VAL A 200 6.27 3.71 19.51
CA VAL A 200 6.51 2.36 18.99
C VAL A 200 6.94 1.52 20.18
N ALA A 201 6.19 0.46 20.50
CA ALA A 201 6.64 -0.52 21.47
C ALA A 201 8.01 -1.05 20.99
N SER A 202 9.06 -0.85 21.78
CA SER A 202 10.48 -1.00 21.43
C SER A 202 10.79 -2.35 20.80
N ALA A 203 10.87 -2.43 19.48
CA ALA A 203 11.47 -3.54 18.73
C ALA A 203 11.82 -3.05 17.31
N SER A 204 13.06 -2.61 17.11
CA SER A 204 13.58 -2.37 15.76
C SER A 204 13.76 -3.69 15.01
N PRO A 205 13.43 -3.75 13.71
CA PRO A 205 13.86 -4.84 12.85
C PRO A 205 15.41 -4.85 12.79
N ALA A 206 16.00 -6.03 12.75
CA ALA A 206 17.41 -6.15 12.44
C ALA A 206 17.66 -5.65 11.00
N PRO A 207 18.79 -4.95 10.74
CA PRO A 207 19.13 -4.53 9.39
C PRO A 207 19.28 -5.77 8.48
N ILE A 208 18.75 -5.64 7.27
CA ILE A 208 18.79 -6.64 6.20
C ILE A 208 20.18 -6.68 5.57
#